data_eb834f54bc54fc32d10024ea6380c0e2
#
_entry.id   eb834f54bc54fc32d10024ea6380c0e2
#
_cell.length_a   1.000
_cell.length_b   1.000
_cell.length_c   1.000
_cell.angle_alpha   90.00
_cell.angle_beta   90.00
_cell.angle_gamma   90.00
#
_symmetry.space_group_name_H-M   'P 1'
#
loop_
_entity.id
_entity.type
_entity.pdbx_description
1 polymer ?
#
loop_
_entity_poly.entity_id
_entity_poly.type
_entity_poly.pdbx_seq_one_letter_code
_entity_poly.pdbx_strand_id
1 'polypeptide(L)'
;MIFLTRTVRVVVLALLAIPITAVFATPHAAADARKRSQAEAGALARKMLAQLKVSRPLSIRGYSRRHFQPRWEKYKGRCNTREVVLARDGRRVRKNAACHPVKGVWYSPYDGKKLKSERLVDVDHVVPLAYAWRSGASRWSPARRRAFANDLKRPELVTVSHSANIAKGAKGPQSWRPPRRAHWCRYAVSWITVKRHYRLFVTRNEKVALLNMLRKC
;
A
#
# COMPACT_ATOMS: atom_id res chain seq x y z
N MET A 1 -7.57 64.24 58.09
CA MET A 1 -6.71 63.57 57.05
C MET A 1 -6.58 62.16 57.45
N ILE A 2 -7.35 61.24 56.77
CA ILE A 2 -7.35 59.81 57.06
C ILE A 2 -6.64 59.12 55.91
N PHE A 3 -5.51 58.50 56.18
CA PHE A 3 -4.74 57.72 55.17
C PHE A 3 -5.28 56.24 55.16
N LEU A 4 -5.92 55.89 54.05
CA LEU A 4 -6.27 54.47 53.80
C LEU A 4 -5.08 53.75 53.14
N THR A 5 -4.48 52.83 53.87
CA THR A 5 -3.49 51.88 53.32
C THR A 5 -4.20 50.71 52.64
N ARG A 6 -4.04 50.60 51.29
CA ARG A 6 -4.50 49.44 50.49
C ARG A 6 -3.48 48.36 50.55
N THR A 7 -3.84 47.24 51.14
CA THR A 7 -3.04 45.98 51.17
C THR A 7 -3.23 45.22 49.84
N VAL A 8 -2.20 45.10 49.04
CA VAL A 8 -2.19 44.29 47.81
C VAL A 8 -1.89 42.82 48.22
N ARG A 9 -2.87 41.95 48.05
CA ARG A 9 -2.66 40.50 48.19
C ARG A 9 -2.10 39.95 46.91
N VAL A 10 -0.86 39.51 46.90
CA VAL A 10 -0.21 38.77 45.81
C VAL A 10 -0.66 37.33 45.94
N VAL A 11 -1.45 36.82 44.97
CA VAL A 11 -1.80 35.41 44.83
C VAL A 11 -0.69 34.73 44.03
N VAL A 12 0.13 33.91 44.68
CA VAL A 12 1.13 33.10 44.01
C VAL A 12 0.43 31.82 43.52
N LEU A 13 0.18 31.76 42.19
CA LEU A 13 -0.26 30.50 41.56
C LEU A 13 0.94 29.55 41.44
N ALA A 14 0.96 28.51 42.24
CA ALA A 14 1.91 27.39 42.06
C ALA A 14 1.52 26.58 40.84
N LEU A 15 2.28 26.69 39.76
CA LEU A 15 2.18 25.83 38.58
C LEU A 15 2.73 24.45 38.96
N LEU A 16 1.85 23.49 39.15
CA LEU A 16 2.21 22.08 39.28
C LEU A 16 2.67 21.57 37.91
N ALA A 17 3.97 21.44 37.74
CA ALA A 17 4.57 20.79 36.57
C ALA A 17 4.31 19.28 36.69
N ILE A 18 3.38 18.76 35.86
CA ILE A 18 3.15 17.31 35.72
C ILE A 18 4.31 16.77 34.86
N PRO A 19 5.14 15.84 35.39
CA PRO A 19 6.19 15.25 34.58
C PRO A 19 5.56 14.37 33.51
N ILE A 20 5.74 14.74 32.23
CA ILE A 20 5.39 13.90 31.09
C ILE A 20 6.42 12.76 31.04
N THR A 21 6.12 11.64 31.69
CA THR A 21 6.91 10.43 31.53
C THR A 21 6.67 9.85 30.14
N ALA A 22 7.62 10.05 29.23
CA ALA A 22 7.61 9.40 27.92
C ALA A 22 7.75 7.89 28.12
N VAL A 23 6.64 7.15 28.00
CA VAL A 23 6.64 5.70 28.03
C VAL A 23 7.22 5.20 26.70
N PHE A 24 8.50 4.89 26.68
CA PHE A 24 9.14 4.21 25.55
C PHE A 24 8.65 2.76 25.51
N ALA A 25 7.91 2.40 24.46
CA ALA A 25 7.50 1.01 24.26
C ALA A 25 8.73 0.11 24.10
N THR A 26 8.80 -0.98 24.85
CA THR A 26 9.87 -1.96 24.73
C THR A 26 9.85 -2.62 23.35
N PRO A 27 11.00 -3.09 22.81
CA PRO A 27 11.05 -3.79 21.52
C PRO A 27 10.07 -4.98 21.42
N HIS A 28 9.83 -5.68 22.52
CA HIS A 28 8.86 -6.78 22.61
C HIS A 28 7.42 -6.29 22.46
N ALA A 29 7.04 -5.24 23.17
CA ALA A 29 5.70 -4.66 23.04
C ALA A 29 5.40 -4.16 21.62
N ALA A 30 6.39 -3.55 20.96
CA ALA A 30 6.26 -3.12 19.56
C ALA A 30 6.12 -4.31 18.58
N ALA A 31 6.83 -5.42 18.83
CA ALA A 31 6.70 -6.63 18.02
C ALA A 31 5.33 -7.29 18.20
N ASP A 32 4.81 -7.35 19.42
CA ASP A 32 3.50 -7.93 19.72
C ASP A 32 2.35 -7.07 19.17
N ALA A 33 2.45 -5.74 19.24
CA ALA A 33 1.50 -4.84 18.64
C ALA A 33 1.45 -5.03 17.11
N ARG A 34 2.62 -5.22 16.46
CA ARG A 34 2.70 -5.50 15.02
C ARG A 34 2.07 -6.84 14.65
N LYS A 35 2.30 -7.89 15.44
CA LYS A 35 1.68 -9.21 15.22
C LYS A 35 0.16 -9.14 15.35
N ARG A 36 -0.36 -8.46 16.38
CA ARG A 36 -1.81 -8.25 16.57
C ARG A 36 -2.43 -7.50 15.39
N SER A 37 -1.87 -6.37 14.99
CA SER A 37 -2.33 -5.60 13.83
C SER A 37 -2.30 -6.42 12.53
N GLN A 38 -1.30 -7.29 12.36
CA GLN A 38 -1.23 -8.17 11.20
C GLN A 38 -2.31 -9.26 11.25
N ALA A 39 -2.58 -9.85 12.42
CA ALA A 39 -3.63 -10.84 12.61
C ALA A 39 -5.03 -10.24 12.39
N GLU A 40 -5.28 -9.04 12.89
CA GLU A 40 -6.54 -8.29 12.68
C GLU A 40 -6.76 -7.98 11.19
N ALA A 41 -5.74 -7.48 10.50
CA ALA A 41 -5.78 -7.25 9.07
C ALA A 41 -6.08 -8.54 8.28
N GLY A 42 -5.48 -9.65 8.70
CA GLY A 42 -5.73 -10.96 8.13
C GLY A 42 -7.16 -11.44 8.36
N ALA A 43 -7.69 -11.26 9.55
CA ALA A 43 -9.08 -11.63 9.89
C ALA A 43 -10.09 -10.80 9.06
N LEU A 44 -9.88 -9.49 8.96
CA LEU A 44 -10.70 -8.62 8.12
C LEU A 44 -10.63 -9.02 6.64
N ALA A 45 -9.42 -9.33 6.15
CA ALA A 45 -9.24 -9.77 4.77
C ALA A 45 -9.96 -11.10 4.48
N ARG A 46 -10.00 -12.05 5.43
CA ARG A 46 -10.80 -13.29 5.29
C ARG A 46 -12.29 -12.99 5.16
N LYS A 47 -12.82 -12.09 5.99
CA LYS A 47 -14.24 -11.63 5.89
C LYS A 47 -14.51 -10.99 4.53
N MET A 48 -13.64 -10.09 4.06
CA MET A 48 -13.77 -9.47 2.74
C MET A 48 -13.71 -10.51 1.61
N LEU A 49 -12.78 -11.46 1.68
CA LEU A 49 -12.63 -12.52 0.67
C LEU A 49 -13.85 -13.46 0.59
N ALA A 50 -14.48 -13.72 1.74
CA ALA A 50 -15.71 -14.51 1.78
C ALA A 50 -16.85 -13.85 0.98
N GLN A 51 -16.92 -12.53 0.98
CA GLN A 51 -17.93 -11.73 0.31
C GLN A 51 -17.64 -11.47 -1.18
N LEU A 52 -16.43 -11.76 -1.66
CA LEU A 52 -16.11 -11.58 -3.07
C LEU A 52 -16.83 -12.62 -3.93
N LYS A 53 -17.43 -12.16 -5.02
CA LYS A 53 -18.01 -13.05 -6.03
C LYS A 53 -16.95 -13.99 -6.57
N VAL A 54 -17.22 -15.29 -6.60
CA VAL A 54 -16.38 -16.29 -7.28
C VAL A 54 -16.91 -16.51 -8.69
N SER A 55 -16.04 -16.42 -9.70
CA SER A 55 -16.42 -16.61 -11.10
C SER A 55 -15.26 -17.17 -11.92
N ARG A 56 -15.57 -17.71 -13.10
CA ARG A 56 -14.55 -18.04 -14.12
C ARG A 56 -13.93 -16.74 -14.67
N PRO A 57 -12.64 -16.73 -15.04
CA PRO A 57 -12.01 -15.55 -15.61
C PRO A 57 -12.64 -15.21 -16.96
N LEU A 58 -12.83 -13.92 -17.23
CA LEU A 58 -13.26 -13.45 -18.53
C LEU A 58 -12.14 -13.60 -19.57
N SER A 59 -12.50 -13.52 -20.85
CA SER A 59 -11.55 -13.52 -21.96
C SER A 59 -10.54 -12.37 -21.82
N ILE A 60 -9.31 -12.61 -22.25
CA ILE A 60 -8.28 -11.57 -22.40
C ILE A 60 -8.45 -10.79 -23.71
N ARG A 61 -9.33 -11.24 -24.60
CA ARG A 61 -9.56 -10.59 -25.90
C ARG A 61 -9.87 -9.10 -25.72
N GLY A 62 -9.27 -8.27 -26.53
CA GLY A 62 -9.41 -6.81 -26.46
C GLY A 62 -8.64 -6.14 -25.33
N TYR A 63 -7.84 -6.88 -24.54
CA TYR A 63 -6.96 -6.26 -23.55
C TYR A 63 -5.83 -5.48 -24.22
N SER A 64 -5.65 -4.26 -23.75
CA SER A 64 -4.43 -3.50 -23.96
C SER A 64 -4.11 -2.72 -22.68
N ARG A 65 -2.84 -2.64 -22.32
CA ARG A 65 -2.39 -1.80 -21.20
C ARG A 65 -2.81 -0.33 -21.40
N ARG A 66 -2.90 0.13 -22.65
CA ARG A 66 -3.33 1.50 -23.01
C ARG A 66 -4.76 1.81 -22.55
N HIS A 67 -5.62 0.80 -22.41
CA HIS A 67 -6.99 0.99 -21.90
C HIS A 67 -7.02 1.41 -20.43
N PHE A 68 -5.98 1.12 -19.66
CA PHE A 68 -5.84 1.50 -18.25
C PHE A 68 -4.98 2.75 -18.09
N GLN A 69 -3.82 2.76 -18.73
CA GLN A 69 -2.89 3.89 -18.66
C GLN A 69 -2.00 3.89 -19.92
N PRO A 70 -2.20 4.83 -20.83
CA PRO A 70 -1.25 5.03 -21.92
C PRO A 70 0.12 5.51 -21.37
N ARG A 71 0.08 6.23 -20.25
CA ARG A 71 1.23 6.67 -19.42
C ARG A 71 0.75 6.92 -17.99
N TRP A 72 1.68 7.04 -17.04
CA TRP A 72 1.36 7.43 -15.66
C TRP A 72 0.71 8.82 -15.64
N GLU A 73 -0.41 8.96 -14.93
CA GLU A 73 -1.13 10.24 -14.83
C GLU A 73 -0.32 11.28 -14.05
N LYS A 74 -0.41 12.54 -14.48
CA LYS A 74 0.07 13.66 -13.68
C LYS A 74 -0.71 13.72 -12.38
N TYR A 75 -0.02 13.87 -11.26
CA TYR A 75 -0.64 13.90 -9.95
C TYR A 75 -0.64 15.32 -9.38
N LYS A 76 0.53 15.89 -9.12
CA LYS A 76 0.68 17.24 -8.58
C LYS A 76 1.94 17.89 -9.14
N GLY A 77 1.81 19.11 -9.65
CA GLY A 77 2.92 19.81 -10.28
C GLY A 77 3.50 19.02 -11.44
N ARG A 78 4.82 18.76 -11.42
CA ARG A 78 5.53 17.98 -12.45
C ARG A 78 5.56 16.48 -12.19
N CYS A 79 5.10 16.02 -11.01
CA CYS A 79 5.13 14.61 -10.64
C CYS A 79 3.98 13.84 -11.29
N ASN A 80 4.27 12.63 -11.73
CA ASN A 80 3.28 11.64 -12.11
C ASN A 80 3.10 10.58 -11.00
N THR A 81 2.13 9.69 -11.16
CA THR A 81 1.80 8.64 -10.19
C THR A 81 3.01 7.77 -9.84
N ARG A 82 3.86 7.37 -10.82
CA ARG A 82 5.06 6.55 -10.56
C ARG A 82 6.03 7.26 -9.63
N GLU A 83 6.29 8.53 -9.87
CA GLU A 83 7.22 9.34 -9.08
C GLU A 83 6.73 9.56 -7.66
N VAL A 84 5.40 9.69 -7.48
CA VAL A 84 4.77 9.76 -6.15
C VAL A 84 4.96 8.46 -5.39
N VAL A 85 4.73 7.30 -6.03
CA VAL A 85 4.92 5.99 -5.40
C VAL A 85 6.39 5.75 -5.04
N LEU A 86 7.33 6.06 -5.94
CA LEU A 86 8.76 5.91 -5.67
C LEU A 86 9.21 6.81 -4.50
N ALA A 87 8.67 8.03 -4.39
CA ALA A 87 8.96 8.91 -3.27
C ALA A 87 8.35 8.41 -1.96
N ARG A 88 7.13 7.86 -1.99
CA ARG A 88 6.43 7.31 -0.83
C ARG A 88 7.13 6.09 -0.25
N ASP A 89 7.59 5.19 -1.12
CA ASP A 89 8.12 3.87 -0.73
C ASP A 89 9.64 3.87 -0.51
N GLY A 90 10.34 4.92 -0.97
CA GLY A 90 11.78 5.06 -0.82
C GLY A 90 12.20 5.83 0.44
N ARG A 91 13.45 5.66 0.83
CA ARG A 91 14.09 6.42 1.91
C ARG A 91 15.13 7.37 1.32
N ARG A 92 15.21 8.60 1.87
CA ARG A 92 16.15 9.66 1.43
C ARG A 92 16.04 9.91 -0.08
N VAL A 93 14.83 9.89 -0.62
CA VAL A 93 14.60 10.11 -2.05
C VAL A 93 14.81 11.58 -2.39
N ARG A 94 15.75 11.84 -3.30
CA ARG A 94 15.98 13.17 -3.91
C ARG A 94 15.44 13.14 -5.33
N LYS A 95 14.74 14.20 -5.72
CA LYS A 95 14.14 14.37 -7.06
C LYS A 95 14.79 15.56 -7.75
N ASN A 96 14.87 15.49 -9.07
CA ASN A 96 15.25 16.64 -9.89
C ASN A 96 14.06 17.60 -10.11
N ALA A 97 14.27 18.70 -10.83
CA ALA A 97 13.24 19.68 -11.15
C ALA A 97 12.05 19.10 -11.95
N ALA A 98 12.25 18.01 -12.69
CA ALA A 98 11.21 17.28 -13.41
C ALA A 98 10.48 16.23 -12.56
N CYS A 99 10.74 16.20 -11.24
CA CYS A 99 10.21 15.25 -10.27
C CYS A 99 10.76 13.81 -10.36
N HIS A 100 11.72 13.53 -11.24
CA HIS A 100 12.31 12.19 -11.33
C HIS A 100 13.19 11.90 -10.10
N PRO A 101 13.04 10.74 -9.44
CA PRO A 101 13.95 10.31 -8.40
C PRO A 101 15.35 10.09 -8.97
N VAL A 102 16.33 10.86 -8.48
CA VAL A 102 17.75 10.76 -8.91
C VAL A 102 18.62 10.06 -7.88
N LYS A 103 18.15 9.99 -6.63
CA LYS A 103 18.83 9.30 -5.52
C LYS A 103 17.79 8.78 -4.55
N GLY A 104 18.06 7.64 -3.93
CA GLY A 104 17.16 7.04 -2.93
C GLY A 104 17.57 5.62 -2.60
N VAL A 105 16.93 5.05 -1.59
CA VAL A 105 17.05 3.64 -1.24
C VAL A 105 15.67 3.06 -1.15
N TRP A 106 15.41 2.03 -1.92
CA TRP A 106 14.13 1.29 -1.93
C TRP A 106 14.34 -0.12 -1.39
N TYR A 107 13.30 -0.64 -0.79
CA TYR A 107 13.25 -2.01 -0.31
C TYR A 107 12.11 -2.74 -0.99
N SER A 108 12.43 -3.74 -1.80
CA SER A 108 11.43 -4.56 -2.46
C SER A 108 10.79 -5.53 -1.46
N PRO A 109 9.50 -5.39 -1.16
CA PRO A 109 8.82 -6.28 -0.23
C PRO A 109 8.65 -7.71 -0.80
N TYR A 110 8.71 -7.88 -2.11
CA TYR A 110 8.49 -9.17 -2.76
C TYR A 110 9.66 -10.15 -2.57
N ASP A 111 10.88 -9.67 -2.69
CA ASP A 111 12.10 -10.49 -2.65
C ASP A 111 13.12 -10.05 -1.59
N GLY A 112 12.83 -8.98 -0.85
CA GLY A 112 13.68 -8.49 0.22
C GLY A 112 14.91 -7.69 -0.23
N LYS A 113 15.04 -7.39 -1.51
CA LYS A 113 16.20 -6.67 -2.03
C LYS A 113 16.20 -5.20 -1.63
N LYS A 114 17.38 -4.70 -1.24
CA LYS A 114 17.66 -3.28 -1.04
C LYS A 114 18.27 -2.71 -2.32
N LEU A 115 17.63 -1.70 -2.88
CA LEU A 115 17.93 -1.14 -4.19
C LEU A 115 18.33 0.32 -4.03
N LYS A 116 19.48 0.71 -4.57
CA LYS A 116 20.05 2.05 -4.44
C LYS A 116 19.90 2.90 -5.71
N SER A 117 19.30 2.34 -6.77
CA SER A 117 19.06 3.03 -8.03
C SER A 117 17.59 2.89 -8.43
N GLU A 118 16.99 3.97 -8.93
CA GLU A 118 15.62 3.98 -9.44
C GLU A 118 15.45 3.10 -10.69
N ARG A 119 16.54 2.81 -11.41
CA ARG A 119 16.56 1.92 -12.59
C ARG A 119 16.34 0.45 -12.23
N LEU A 120 16.57 0.09 -10.97
CA LEU A 120 16.42 -1.28 -10.46
C LEU A 120 15.05 -1.52 -9.84
N VAL A 121 14.19 -0.50 -9.81
CA VAL A 121 12.88 -0.56 -9.19
C VAL A 121 11.75 -0.28 -10.17
N ASP A 122 10.69 -1.05 -10.05
CA ASP A 122 9.43 -0.83 -10.74
C ASP A 122 8.33 -0.45 -9.75
N VAL A 123 7.29 0.20 -10.27
CA VAL A 123 6.00 0.30 -9.59
C VAL A 123 5.09 -0.78 -10.16
N ASP A 124 4.82 -1.77 -9.33
CA ASP A 124 3.92 -2.88 -9.67
C ASP A 124 2.48 -2.56 -9.28
N HIS A 125 1.55 -3.03 -10.11
CA HIS A 125 0.14 -3.15 -9.76
C HIS A 125 -0.04 -4.46 -8.99
N VAL A 126 -0.37 -4.41 -7.70
CA VAL A 126 -0.59 -5.60 -6.87
C VAL A 126 -1.56 -6.54 -7.56
N VAL A 127 -2.69 -6.04 -8.06
CA VAL A 127 -3.57 -6.76 -8.98
C VAL A 127 -3.23 -6.35 -10.41
N PRO A 128 -2.51 -7.17 -11.22
CA PRO A 128 -2.07 -6.78 -12.55
C PRO A 128 -3.22 -6.31 -13.44
N LEU A 129 -2.97 -5.30 -14.28
CA LEU A 129 -4.00 -4.72 -15.16
C LEU A 129 -4.70 -5.77 -16.04
N ALA A 130 -3.93 -6.70 -16.62
CA ALA A 130 -4.47 -7.81 -17.41
C ALA A 130 -5.29 -8.79 -16.55
N TYR A 131 -4.89 -8.98 -15.28
CA TYR A 131 -5.64 -9.81 -14.33
C TYR A 131 -6.95 -9.13 -13.93
N ALA A 132 -6.91 -7.82 -13.65
CA ALA A 132 -8.11 -7.01 -13.39
C ALA A 132 -9.08 -7.02 -14.58
N TRP A 133 -8.57 -6.92 -15.82
CA TRP A 133 -9.38 -7.04 -17.04
C TRP A 133 -10.21 -8.32 -17.04
N ARG A 134 -9.54 -9.45 -16.79
CA ARG A 134 -10.18 -10.78 -16.74
C ARG A 134 -11.04 -10.98 -15.49
N SER A 135 -10.95 -10.10 -14.50
CA SER A 135 -11.74 -10.14 -13.25
C SER A 135 -12.94 -9.16 -13.26
N GLY A 136 -13.23 -8.52 -14.41
CA GLY A 136 -14.39 -7.64 -14.57
C GLY A 136 -14.06 -6.23 -15.06
N ALA A 137 -12.79 -5.78 -15.04
CA ALA A 137 -12.42 -4.42 -15.47
C ALA A 137 -12.58 -4.19 -16.98
N SER A 138 -12.72 -5.25 -17.79
CA SER A 138 -13.10 -5.15 -19.21
C SER A 138 -14.41 -4.40 -19.43
N ARG A 139 -15.33 -4.47 -18.45
CA ARG A 139 -16.65 -3.82 -18.48
C ARG A 139 -16.69 -2.41 -17.90
N TRP A 140 -15.53 -1.89 -17.42
CA TRP A 140 -15.47 -0.57 -16.82
C TRP A 140 -15.39 0.54 -17.86
N SER A 141 -15.78 1.75 -17.47
CA SER A 141 -15.46 2.95 -18.25
C SER A 141 -13.95 3.18 -18.31
N PRO A 142 -13.45 3.88 -19.34
CA PRO A 142 -12.05 4.27 -19.42
C PRO A 142 -11.57 5.05 -18.19
N ALA A 143 -12.40 5.95 -17.65
CA ALA A 143 -12.09 6.73 -16.45
C ALA A 143 -11.86 5.82 -15.23
N ARG A 144 -12.71 4.80 -15.03
CA ARG A 144 -12.55 3.86 -13.91
C ARG A 144 -11.31 2.98 -14.05
N ARG A 145 -10.96 2.56 -15.26
CA ARG A 145 -9.71 1.84 -15.52
C ARG A 145 -8.48 2.71 -15.24
N ARG A 146 -8.50 3.98 -15.63
CA ARG A 146 -7.42 4.93 -15.30
C ARG A 146 -7.29 5.15 -13.79
N ALA A 147 -8.41 5.34 -13.09
CA ALA A 147 -8.42 5.50 -11.63
C ALA A 147 -7.83 4.27 -10.92
N PHE A 148 -8.12 3.06 -11.40
CA PHE A 148 -7.53 1.82 -10.90
C PHE A 148 -6.01 1.80 -11.10
N ALA A 149 -5.56 2.09 -12.30
CA ALA A 149 -4.14 2.02 -12.65
C ALA A 149 -3.27 3.08 -11.94
N ASN A 150 -3.89 4.16 -11.44
CA ASN A 150 -3.21 5.26 -10.78
C ASN A 150 -3.64 5.43 -9.30
N ASP A 151 -4.16 4.37 -8.67
CA ASP A 151 -4.70 4.44 -7.32
C ASP A 151 -3.60 4.60 -6.26
N LEU A 152 -3.47 5.82 -5.74
CA LEU A 152 -2.56 6.16 -4.65
C LEU A 152 -3.17 5.97 -3.24
N LYS A 153 -4.49 5.71 -3.16
CA LYS A 153 -5.23 5.62 -1.89
C LYS A 153 -5.34 4.20 -1.36
N ARG A 154 -5.31 3.19 -2.24
CA ARG A 154 -5.38 1.77 -1.90
C ARG A 154 -4.02 1.12 -2.12
N PRO A 155 -3.80 -0.07 -1.57
CA PRO A 155 -2.52 -0.76 -1.70
C PRO A 155 -2.37 -1.45 -3.07
N GLU A 156 -2.73 -0.74 -4.16
CA GLU A 156 -2.63 -1.25 -5.52
C GLU A 156 -1.24 -1.05 -6.11
N LEU A 157 -0.58 0.07 -5.77
CA LEU A 157 0.72 0.40 -6.31
C LEU A 157 1.81 0.21 -5.25
N VAL A 158 2.84 -0.55 -5.58
CA VAL A 158 3.96 -0.87 -4.69
C VAL A 158 5.29 -0.85 -5.44
N THR A 159 6.32 -0.27 -4.80
CA THR A 159 7.68 -0.30 -5.34
C THR A 159 8.33 -1.65 -5.07
N VAL A 160 8.84 -2.30 -6.12
CA VAL A 160 9.45 -3.63 -6.08
C VAL A 160 10.71 -3.68 -6.92
N SER A 161 11.52 -4.73 -6.79
CA SER A 161 12.64 -4.96 -7.70
C SER A 161 12.13 -5.27 -9.10
N HIS A 162 12.85 -4.79 -10.11
CA HIS A 162 12.57 -5.09 -11.51
C HIS A 162 12.48 -6.60 -11.77
N SER A 163 13.39 -7.39 -11.20
CA SER A 163 13.38 -8.86 -11.35
C SER A 163 12.13 -9.53 -10.78
N ALA A 164 11.67 -9.11 -9.59
CA ALA A 164 10.44 -9.68 -9.01
C ALA A 164 9.20 -9.25 -9.77
N ASN A 165 9.17 -8.02 -10.30
CA ASN A 165 8.07 -7.53 -11.13
C ASN A 165 7.93 -8.32 -12.43
N ILE A 166 9.03 -8.54 -13.14
CA ILE A 166 9.05 -9.39 -14.36
C ILE A 166 8.59 -10.81 -14.05
N ALA A 167 9.13 -11.42 -12.98
CA ALA A 167 8.75 -12.77 -12.57
C ALA A 167 7.26 -12.91 -12.25
N LYS A 168 6.66 -11.87 -11.66
CA LYS A 168 5.22 -11.79 -11.39
C LYS A 168 4.42 -11.62 -12.68
N GLY A 169 4.76 -10.64 -13.49
CA GLY A 169 4.04 -10.31 -14.71
C GLY A 169 2.54 -10.13 -14.47
N ALA A 170 1.73 -10.79 -15.31
CA ALA A 170 0.26 -10.75 -15.20
C ALA A 170 -0.32 -11.89 -14.35
N LYS A 171 0.50 -12.61 -13.58
CA LYS A 171 0.08 -13.81 -12.82
C LYS A 171 -0.71 -13.42 -11.58
N GLY A 172 -1.70 -14.25 -11.23
CA GLY A 172 -2.41 -14.18 -9.95
C GLY A 172 -1.76 -15.01 -8.85
N PRO A 173 -2.28 -14.93 -7.59
CA PRO A 173 -1.72 -15.60 -6.42
C PRO A 173 -1.59 -17.12 -6.52
N GLN A 174 -2.40 -17.76 -7.38
CA GLN A 174 -2.35 -19.19 -7.64
C GLN A 174 -1.13 -19.61 -8.49
N SER A 175 -0.58 -18.67 -9.29
CA SER A 175 0.50 -18.94 -10.24
C SER A 175 1.81 -18.24 -9.87
N TRP A 176 1.75 -17.25 -9.00
CA TRP A 176 2.94 -16.53 -8.49
C TRP A 176 2.68 -15.98 -7.09
N ARG A 177 3.69 -16.04 -6.26
CA ARG A 177 3.71 -15.49 -4.90
C ARG A 177 5.04 -14.81 -4.65
N PRO A 178 5.08 -13.74 -3.84
CA PRO A 178 6.34 -13.16 -3.42
C PRO A 178 7.31 -14.22 -2.90
N PRO A 179 8.56 -14.29 -3.38
CA PRO A 179 9.57 -15.22 -2.86
C PRO A 179 9.75 -15.05 -1.35
N ARG A 180 9.64 -13.82 -0.84
CA ARG A 180 9.72 -13.53 0.60
C ARG A 180 8.42 -13.92 1.30
N ARG A 181 8.39 -15.08 1.92
CA ARG A 181 7.21 -15.62 2.61
C ARG A 181 6.64 -14.70 3.71
N ALA A 182 7.49 -13.93 4.40
CA ALA A 182 7.05 -12.96 5.40
C ALA A 182 6.17 -11.83 4.83
N HIS A 183 6.15 -11.63 3.51
CA HIS A 183 5.29 -10.65 2.84
C HIS A 183 3.92 -11.21 2.43
N TRP A 184 3.70 -12.51 2.53
CA TRP A 184 2.48 -13.13 2.01
C TRP A 184 1.20 -12.60 2.65
N CYS A 185 1.18 -12.40 3.96
CA CYS A 185 0.03 -11.81 4.64
C CYS A 185 -0.32 -10.45 4.02
N ARG A 186 0.63 -9.54 4.00
CA ARG A 186 0.41 -8.19 3.45
C ARG A 186 0.02 -8.21 1.98
N TYR A 187 0.66 -9.06 1.17
CA TYR A 187 0.31 -9.20 -0.25
C TYR A 187 -1.14 -9.66 -0.44
N ALA A 188 -1.57 -10.70 0.30
CA ALA A 188 -2.94 -11.18 0.24
C ALA A 188 -3.96 -10.15 0.72
N VAL A 189 -3.68 -9.46 1.83
CA VAL A 189 -4.51 -8.36 2.34
C VAL A 189 -4.64 -7.26 1.29
N SER A 190 -3.54 -6.81 0.69
CA SER A 190 -3.55 -5.78 -0.36
C SER A 190 -4.38 -6.21 -1.57
N TRP A 191 -4.15 -7.42 -2.07
CA TRP A 191 -4.88 -7.99 -3.20
C TRP A 191 -6.39 -8.02 -2.97
N ILE A 192 -6.82 -8.52 -1.81
CA ILE A 192 -8.22 -8.62 -1.42
C ILE A 192 -8.86 -7.24 -1.26
N THR A 193 -8.16 -6.32 -0.60
CA THR A 193 -8.61 -4.92 -0.40
C THR A 193 -8.89 -4.23 -1.74
N VAL A 194 -7.95 -4.36 -2.67
CA VAL A 194 -8.11 -3.80 -4.03
C VAL A 194 -9.29 -4.41 -4.74
N LYS A 195 -9.36 -5.75 -4.78
CA LYS A 195 -10.48 -6.43 -5.45
C LYS A 195 -11.84 -6.09 -4.84
N ARG A 196 -11.93 -6.01 -3.52
CA ARG A 196 -13.14 -5.61 -2.81
C ARG A 196 -13.57 -4.20 -3.17
N HIS A 197 -12.64 -3.23 -3.12
CA HIS A 197 -12.93 -1.84 -3.44
C HIS A 197 -13.42 -1.67 -4.88
N TYR A 198 -12.75 -2.31 -5.82
CA TYR A 198 -13.08 -2.21 -7.24
C TYR A 198 -14.19 -3.15 -7.70
N ARG A 199 -14.76 -3.95 -6.79
CA ARG A 199 -15.81 -4.95 -7.08
C ARG A 199 -15.37 -5.93 -8.17
N LEU A 200 -14.11 -6.33 -8.15
CA LEU A 200 -13.57 -7.39 -9.00
C LEU A 200 -13.88 -8.75 -8.37
N PHE A 201 -14.24 -9.73 -9.20
CA PHE A 201 -14.44 -11.09 -8.72
C PHE A 201 -13.11 -11.85 -8.57
N VAL A 202 -13.13 -12.96 -7.85
CA VAL A 202 -12.01 -13.89 -7.70
C VAL A 202 -12.33 -15.21 -8.39
N THR A 203 -11.30 -15.94 -8.85
CA THR A 203 -11.47 -17.33 -9.27
C THR A 203 -11.38 -18.26 -8.06
N ARG A 204 -11.87 -19.50 -8.20
CA ARG A 204 -11.74 -20.52 -7.12
C ARG A 204 -10.28 -20.72 -6.71
N ASN A 205 -9.38 -20.94 -7.67
CA ASN A 205 -7.96 -21.17 -7.41
C ASN A 205 -7.28 -19.95 -6.78
N GLU A 206 -7.64 -18.73 -7.23
CA GLU A 206 -7.19 -17.49 -6.62
C GLU A 206 -7.63 -17.39 -5.15
N LYS A 207 -8.90 -17.68 -4.85
CA LYS A 207 -9.44 -17.66 -3.47
C LYS A 207 -8.69 -18.62 -2.55
N VAL A 208 -8.43 -19.86 -3.02
CA VAL A 208 -7.64 -20.85 -2.27
C VAL A 208 -6.23 -20.37 -2.01
N ALA A 209 -5.56 -19.80 -3.03
CA ALA A 209 -4.20 -19.27 -2.89
C ALA A 209 -4.13 -18.13 -1.88
N LEU A 210 -5.09 -17.20 -1.92
CA LEU A 210 -5.19 -16.09 -0.97
C LEU A 210 -5.42 -16.59 0.46
N LEU A 211 -6.33 -17.55 0.68
CA LEU A 211 -6.55 -18.15 1.99
C LEU A 211 -5.26 -18.79 2.55
N ASN A 212 -4.50 -19.50 1.70
CA ASN A 212 -3.21 -20.08 2.11
C ASN A 212 -2.18 -19.01 2.51
N MET A 213 -2.15 -17.88 1.80
CA MET A 213 -1.26 -16.77 2.14
C MET A 213 -1.67 -16.07 3.44
N LEU A 214 -2.98 -15.96 3.71
CA LEU A 214 -3.52 -15.38 4.95
C LEU A 214 -3.24 -16.21 6.20
N ARG A 215 -2.80 -17.49 6.07
CA ARG A 215 -2.29 -18.28 7.20
C ARG A 215 -1.00 -17.70 7.79
N LYS A 216 -0.33 -16.78 7.09
CA LYS A 216 0.87 -16.09 7.56
C LYS A 216 0.57 -14.76 8.29
N CYS A 217 -0.71 -14.43 8.44
CA CYS A 217 -1.15 -13.35 9.30
C CYS A 217 -1.31 -13.85 10.73
#